data_aad9149eaecbe54079e8f372f1d33727
#
_entry.id   aad9149eaecbe54079e8f372f1d33727
#
_cell.length_a   1.000
_cell.length_b   1.000
_cell.length_c   1.000
_cell.angle_alpha   90.00
_cell.angle_beta   90.00
_cell.angle_gamma   90.00
#
_symmetry.space_group_name_H-M   'P 1'
#
loop_
_entity.id
_entity.type
_entity.pdbx_description
1 polymer ?
#
loop_
_entity_poly.entity_id
_entity_poly.type
_entity_poly.pdbx_seq_one_letter_code
_entity_poly.pdbx_strand_id
1 'polypeptide(L)'
;MWLWALQAFAREVPITILHTCDLHGHILPMEDYEGHTNVGGLARCATVIQQVRAHEKNVLLVDAGDTIQGSAAAYLSDGQVMVKLLNLLRYDAWIWGNHEFDWGLDKLQACAVQAQMPILNANLLAAPGDLPTNNPALQIAMENKPFVVREVDGVKVGIIGLTTPGIPSWSRPRALAGLQFRDSVETLRQVLPVVKAAGAQVLVLVCHQGYREWGDDHANQVKAIARNFPELDVIIGAHSHQNHSELKLGDILYTQAGYHGIWLGRVDLAFDTDKSRVTQRHTATLLMDDHVPLDPDVMKTARPDLARGAEMLHTVVGEATGEFWVRDAPQAETPIHDLLFDAIAEALRDRGVKVDAIVHGLLNPKAGLSPGPVTIGDLWRVVPYENTIGVAQLTPAELREILDEDAGTYSKMYFRGMWGLKWTLASQAGEGHRVVSLTRADGSSLDEKQRLAVAFNSYELASGGLRWNKLRALADRPETKLVEYDFQTRQAVIDFVRRRGKITPTVKDWWRAERRKGTAGNGKSKKAEAVGD
;
A
#
# COMPACT_ATOMS: atom_id res chain seq x y z
N MET A 1 -14.15 58.98 -37.23
CA MET A 1 -14.32 57.57 -36.92
C MET A 1 -13.18 57.15 -35.97
N TRP A 2 -13.44 57.13 -34.69
CA TRP A 2 -12.47 56.72 -33.67
C TRP A 2 -12.62 55.19 -33.50
N LEU A 3 -11.62 54.43 -33.94
CA LEU A 3 -11.53 53.00 -33.59
C LEU A 3 -11.05 52.95 -32.14
N TRP A 4 -11.94 52.57 -31.25
CA TRP A 4 -11.54 52.06 -29.94
C TRP A 4 -10.92 50.68 -30.14
N ALA A 5 -9.60 50.62 -30.07
CA ALA A 5 -8.92 49.34 -29.87
C ALA A 5 -9.29 48.84 -28.46
N LEU A 6 -10.18 47.89 -28.37
CA LEU A 6 -10.36 47.10 -27.17
C LEU A 6 -9.00 46.41 -26.92
N GLN A 7 -8.20 46.94 -26.03
CA GLN A 7 -7.12 46.18 -25.42
C GLN A 7 -7.76 45.04 -24.64
N ALA A 8 -7.78 43.85 -25.24
CA ALA A 8 -8.07 42.64 -24.52
C ALA A 8 -6.96 42.50 -23.43
N PHE A 9 -7.30 42.79 -22.20
CA PHE A 9 -6.43 42.45 -21.09
C PHE A 9 -6.28 40.93 -21.07
N ALA A 10 -5.04 40.44 -20.97
CA ALA A 10 -4.76 39.03 -20.77
C ALA A 10 -5.67 38.51 -19.65
N ARG A 11 -6.49 37.51 -19.97
CA ARG A 11 -7.38 36.92 -18.98
C ARG A 11 -6.64 35.77 -18.32
N GLU A 12 -6.28 35.95 -17.05
CA GLU A 12 -5.84 34.84 -16.23
C GLU A 12 -7.04 34.02 -15.75
N VAL A 13 -7.01 32.72 -15.99
CA VAL A 13 -7.99 31.76 -15.51
C VAL A 13 -7.38 31.00 -14.33
N PRO A 14 -7.86 31.23 -13.09
CA PRO A 14 -7.43 30.46 -11.95
C PRO A 14 -8.04 29.05 -12.01
N ILE A 15 -7.25 28.04 -11.70
CA ILE A 15 -7.64 26.62 -11.66
C ILE A 15 -7.13 26.06 -10.35
N THR A 16 -8.02 25.53 -9.51
CA THR A 16 -7.68 24.85 -8.27
C THR A 16 -7.92 23.36 -8.43
N ILE A 17 -6.92 22.54 -8.09
CA ILE A 17 -7.05 21.08 -8.06
C ILE A 17 -6.84 20.61 -6.62
N LEU A 18 -7.86 20.00 -6.03
CA LEU A 18 -7.77 19.32 -4.76
C LEU A 18 -7.46 17.84 -5.00
N HIS A 19 -6.68 17.25 -4.10
CA HIS A 19 -6.40 15.82 -4.23
C HIS A 19 -6.29 15.10 -2.88
N THR A 20 -6.74 13.84 -2.89
CA THR A 20 -6.51 12.86 -1.84
C THR A 20 -5.61 11.74 -2.38
N CYS A 21 -4.93 11.04 -1.49
CA CYS A 21 -4.18 9.83 -1.79
C CYS A 21 -4.13 8.92 -0.56
N ASP A 22 -3.91 7.63 -0.78
CA ASP A 22 -3.64 6.65 0.27
C ASP A 22 -4.66 6.74 1.43
N LEU A 23 -5.96 6.88 1.06
CA LEU A 23 -7.05 7.00 2.04
C LEU A 23 -7.21 5.73 2.86
N HIS A 24 -6.92 4.56 2.27
CA HIS A 24 -6.99 3.26 2.94
C HIS A 24 -8.29 3.05 3.73
N GLY A 25 -9.43 3.44 3.14
CA GLY A 25 -10.73 3.29 3.77
C GLY A 25 -10.97 4.18 4.99
N HIS A 26 -10.10 5.14 5.31
CA HIS A 26 -10.22 6.00 6.49
C HIS A 26 -11.22 7.14 6.25
N ILE A 27 -12.40 6.97 6.82
CA ILE A 27 -13.49 7.95 6.76
C ILE A 27 -13.45 8.87 7.97
N LEU A 28 -13.16 8.31 9.14
CA LEU A 28 -13.07 9.01 10.43
C LEU A 28 -11.63 9.38 10.77
N PRO A 29 -11.44 10.39 11.62
CA PRO A 29 -10.13 10.66 12.22
C PRO A 29 -9.60 9.46 13.00
N MET A 30 -8.28 9.34 13.05
CA MET A 30 -7.59 8.22 13.69
C MET A 30 -6.30 8.68 14.36
N GLU A 31 -5.53 7.76 14.90
CA GLU A 31 -4.15 7.97 15.34
C GLU A 31 -3.21 7.69 14.15
N ASP A 32 -2.27 8.61 13.89
CA ASP A 32 -1.27 8.43 12.83
C ASP A 32 -0.11 7.50 13.24
N TYR A 33 0.82 7.27 12.33
CA TYR A 33 2.00 6.41 12.61
C TYR A 33 3.00 7.01 13.60
N GLU A 34 2.86 8.31 13.92
CA GLU A 34 3.71 9.05 14.87
C GLU A 34 3.06 9.18 16.24
N GLY A 35 1.79 8.80 16.37
CA GLY A 35 1.02 8.84 17.62
C GLY A 35 0.18 10.11 17.82
N HIS A 36 0.03 10.95 16.79
CA HIS A 36 -0.91 12.06 16.84
C HIS A 36 -2.34 11.51 16.70
N THR A 37 -3.16 11.83 17.66
CA THR A 37 -4.55 11.36 17.71
C THR A 37 -5.52 12.34 17.10
N ASN A 38 -6.70 11.85 16.67
CA ASN A 38 -7.77 12.68 16.16
C ASN A 38 -7.38 13.50 14.91
N VAL A 39 -6.60 12.90 14.00
CA VAL A 39 -6.19 13.51 12.73
C VAL A 39 -6.74 12.75 11.54
N GLY A 40 -6.91 13.44 10.41
CA GLY A 40 -7.28 12.85 9.12
C GLY A 40 -8.75 12.50 8.96
N GLY A 41 -8.98 11.57 8.05
CA GLY A 41 -10.30 11.07 7.66
C GLY A 41 -10.95 11.84 6.51
N LEU A 42 -11.55 11.09 5.56
CA LEU A 42 -12.22 11.67 4.39
C LEU A 42 -13.35 12.63 4.78
N ALA A 43 -14.00 12.42 5.95
CA ALA A 43 -15.06 13.29 6.43
C ALA A 43 -14.58 14.72 6.73
N ARG A 44 -13.33 14.91 7.17
CA ARG A 44 -12.73 16.24 7.32
C ARG A 44 -12.29 16.82 5.99
N CYS A 45 -11.66 16.01 5.14
CA CYS A 45 -11.33 16.45 3.78
C CYS A 45 -12.57 16.97 3.06
N ALA A 46 -13.71 16.31 3.20
CA ALA A 46 -14.97 16.71 2.60
C ALA A 46 -15.42 18.11 3.03
N THR A 47 -15.30 18.44 4.31
CA THR A 47 -15.62 19.79 4.81
C THR A 47 -14.78 20.86 4.11
N VAL A 48 -13.47 20.64 4.00
CA VAL A 48 -12.59 21.61 3.34
C VAL A 48 -12.84 21.66 1.83
N ILE A 49 -13.09 20.51 1.18
CA ILE A 49 -13.48 20.44 -0.23
C ILE A 49 -14.74 21.29 -0.50
N GLN A 50 -15.76 21.19 0.36
CA GLN A 50 -16.98 21.99 0.22
C GLN A 50 -16.71 23.49 0.44
N GLN A 51 -15.88 23.83 1.43
CA GLN A 51 -15.48 25.22 1.67
C GLN A 51 -14.73 25.82 0.46
N VAL A 52 -13.76 25.10 -0.10
CA VAL A 52 -13.04 25.57 -1.29
C VAL A 52 -14.00 25.76 -2.46
N ARG A 53 -14.89 24.81 -2.73
CA ARG A 53 -15.88 24.90 -3.81
C ARG A 53 -16.90 26.04 -3.62
N ALA A 54 -17.14 26.46 -2.39
CA ALA A 54 -18.01 27.60 -2.11
C ALA A 54 -17.35 28.95 -2.43
N HIS A 55 -16.02 29.02 -2.43
CA HIS A 55 -15.25 30.26 -2.62
C HIS A 55 -14.54 30.33 -3.98
N GLU A 56 -14.16 29.17 -4.52
CA GLU A 56 -13.41 29.04 -5.78
C GLU A 56 -14.35 28.55 -6.89
N LYS A 57 -14.26 29.17 -8.07
CA LYS A 57 -15.15 28.83 -9.18
C LYS A 57 -14.71 27.58 -9.93
N ASN A 58 -13.41 27.40 -10.09
CA ASN A 58 -12.79 26.44 -11.00
C ASN A 58 -12.05 25.37 -10.19
N VAL A 59 -12.81 24.46 -9.55
CA VAL A 59 -12.23 23.42 -8.67
C VAL A 59 -12.41 22.05 -9.30
N LEU A 60 -11.31 21.34 -9.49
CA LEU A 60 -11.24 19.92 -9.82
C LEU A 60 -10.84 19.13 -8.56
N LEU A 61 -11.30 17.89 -8.44
CA LEU A 61 -10.99 17.00 -7.31
C LEU A 61 -10.61 15.63 -7.82
N VAL A 62 -9.42 15.15 -7.45
CA VAL A 62 -8.88 13.88 -7.89
C VAL A 62 -8.40 13.02 -6.71
N ASP A 63 -8.46 11.70 -6.88
CA ASP A 63 -7.89 10.75 -5.93
C ASP A 63 -6.75 9.96 -6.59
N ALA A 64 -5.62 9.86 -5.91
CA ALA A 64 -4.40 9.27 -6.43
C ALA A 64 -4.19 7.80 -6.02
N GLY A 65 -5.24 7.12 -5.53
CA GLY A 65 -5.25 5.66 -5.30
C GLY A 65 -4.98 5.22 -3.87
N ASP A 66 -5.01 3.92 -3.68
CA ASP A 66 -5.05 3.24 -2.37
C ASP A 66 -6.21 3.76 -1.52
N THR A 67 -7.39 3.77 -2.13
CA THR A 67 -8.59 4.38 -1.57
C THR A 67 -9.42 3.40 -0.77
N ILE A 68 -9.65 2.19 -1.33
CA ILE A 68 -10.73 1.30 -0.87
C ILE A 68 -10.30 0.32 0.21
N GLN A 69 -9.01 -0.07 0.31
CA GLN A 69 -8.50 -1.08 1.24
C GLN A 69 -8.02 -0.42 2.54
N GLY A 70 -8.23 -1.07 3.71
CA GLY A 70 -7.59 -0.74 5.00
C GLY A 70 -8.54 -0.76 6.19
N SER A 71 -9.57 0.08 6.24
CA SER A 71 -10.46 0.14 7.41
C SER A 71 -11.48 -1.00 7.45
N ALA A 72 -12.02 -1.29 8.63
CA ALA A 72 -13.04 -2.31 8.82
C ALA A 72 -14.34 -2.00 8.05
N ALA A 73 -14.74 -0.74 7.97
CA ALA A 73 -15.92 -0.33 7.21
C ALA A 73 -15.73 -0.57 5.71
N ALA A 74 -14.55 -0.26 5.19
CA ALA A 74 -14.20 -0.51 3.80
C ALA A 74 -14.11 -2.03 3.52
N TYR A 75 -13.48 -2.80 4.40
CA TYR A 75 -13.41 -4.26 4.27
C TYR A 75 -14.79 -4.92 4.22
N LEU A 76 -15.71 -4.57 5.16
CA LEU A 76 -17.05 -5.16 5.23
C LEU A 76 -17.97 -4.74 4.07
N SER A 77 -17.63 -3.67 3.35
CA SER A 77 -18.36 -3.20 2.18
C SER A 77 -17.66 -3.54 0.87
N ASP A 78 -16.58 -4.36 0.90
CA ASP A 78 -15.74 -4.64 -0.26
C ASP A 78 -15.28 -3.35 -0.99
N GLY A 79 -14.97 -2.28 -0.22
CA GLY A 79 -14.56 -0.97 -0.73
C GLY A 79 -15.70 -0.05 -1.19
N GLN A 80 -16.90 -0.58 -1.35
CA GLN A 80 -18.02 0.16 -1.95
C GLN A 80 -18.42 1.42 -1.16
N VAL A 81 -18.21 1.44 0.17
CA VAL A 81 -18.47 2.65 0.96
C VAL A 81 -17.60 3.81 0.49
N MET A 82 -16.32 3.55 0.18
CA MET A 82 -15.41 4.60 -0.28
C MET A 82 -15.85 5.12 -1.66
N VAL A 83 -16.21 4.25 -2.59
CA VAL A 83 -16.71 4.64 -3.91
C VAL A 83 -17.99 5.49 -3.81
N LYS A 84 -18.92 5.12 -2.89
CA LYS A 84 -20.11 5.96 -2.61
C LYS A 84 -19.73 7.36 -2.13
N LEU A 85 -18.68 7.47 -1.31
CA LEU A 85 -18.21 8.76 -0.81
C LEU A 85 -17.47 9.57 -1.89
N LEU A 86 -16.66 8.93 -2.74
CA LEU A 86 -16.06 9.59 -3.90
C LEU A 86 -17.15 10.15 -4.83
N ASN A 87 -18.20 9.37 -5.10
CA ASN A 87 -19.38 9.80 -5.89
C ASN A 87 -20.10 10.99 -5.23
N LEU A 88 -20.36 10.91 -3.92
CA LEU A 88 -20.99 11.98 -3.14
C LEU A 88 -20.20 13.29 -3.25
N LEU A 89 -18.88 13.21 -3.15
CA LEU A 89 -17.96 14.34 -3.21
C LEU A 89 -17.67 14.78 -4.65
N ARG A 90 -18.18 14.07 -5.66
CA ARG A 90 -18.03 14.38 -7.09
C ARG A 90 -16.58 14.53 -7.49
N TYR A 91 -15.79 13.46 -7.30
CA TYR A 91 -14.44 13.40 -7.82
C TYR A 91 -14.44 13.47 -9.35
N ASP A 92 -13.47 14.18 -9.92
CA ASP A 92 -13.29 14.32 -11.37
C ASP A 92 -12.47 13.18 -11.98
N ALA A 93 -11.66 12.51 -11.18
CA ALA A 93 -10.90 11.31 -11.56
C ALA A 93 -10.53 10.48 -10.33
N TRP A 94 -10.43 9.17 -10.53
CA TRP A 94 -9.90 8.20 -9.58
C TRP A 94 -8.80 7.39 -10.23
N ILE A 95 -7.62 7.38 -9.62
CA ILE A 95 -6.48 6.55 -10.02
C ILE A 95 -6.44 5.35 -9.07
N TRP A 96 -6.09 4.17 -9.56
CA TRP A 96 -5.89 3.01 -8.69
C TRP A 96 -4.45 2.90 -8.23
N GLY A 97 -4.26 2.57 -6.95
CA GLY A 97 -2.98 2.16 -6.39
C GLY A 97 -2.81 0.64 -6.40
N ASN A 98 -1.90 0.15 -5.59
CA ASN A 98 -1.66 -1.30 -5.49
C ASN A 98 -2.67 -2.00 -4.59
N HIS A 99 -3.21 -1.32 -3.58
CA HIS A 99 -4.16 -1.91 -2.64
C HIS A 99 -5.59 -2.03 -3.19
N GLU A 100 -5.91 -1.42 -4.31
CA GLU A 100 -7.15 -1.69 -5.03
C GLU A 100 -7.26 -3.15 -5.50
N PHE A 101 -6.14 -3.84 -5.68
CA PHE A 101 -6.08 -5.23 -6.16
C PHE A 101 -6.08 -6.29 -5.03
N ASP A 102 -5.99 -5.90 -3.77
CA ASP A 102 -5.81 -6.81 -2.63
C ASP A 102 -6.97 -7.77 -2.42
N TRP A 103 -8.18 -7.35 -2.74
CA TRP A 103 -9.39 -8.16 -2.53
C TRP A 103 -9.85 -8.94 -3.77
N GLY A 104 -9.04 -8.90 -4.84
CA GLY A 104 -9.30 -9.58 -6.09
C GLY A 104 -10.09 -8.76 -7.10
N LEU A 105 -9.99 -9.19 -8.36
CA LEU A 105 -10.51 -8.43 -9.49
C LEU A 105 -12.04 -8.32 -9.53
N ASP A 106 -12.77 -9.30 -9.00
CA ASP A 106 -14.24 -9.26 -8.95
C ASP A 106 -14.74 -8.11 -8.08
N LYS A 107 -14.11 -7.88 -6.91
CA LYS A 107 -14.47 -6.79 -6.00
C LYS A 107 -14.05 -5.44 -6.56
N LEU A 108 -12.87 -5.38 -7.17
CA LEU A 108 -12.40 -4.16 -7.85
C LEU A 108 -13.33 -3.79 -9.01
N GLN A 109 -13.77 -4.76 -9.80
CA GLN A 109 -14.75 -4.55 -10.87
C GLN A 109 -16.08 -4.02 -10.32
N ALA A 110 -16.58 -4.58 -9.21
CA ALA A 110 -17.80 -4.10 -8.57
C ALA A 110 -17.68 -2.63 -8.11
N CYS A 111 -16.51 -2.23 -7.62
CA CYS A 111 -16.20 -0.84 -7.30
C CYS A 111 -16.12 0.03 -8.55
N ALA A 112 -15.48 -0.44 -9.62
CA ALA A 112 -15.33 0.28 -10.87
C ALA A 112 -16.69 0.58 -11.53
N VAL A 113 -17.58 -0.41 -11.58
CA VAL A 113 -18.95 -0.24 -12.13
C VAL A 113 -19.77 0.76 -11.32
N GLN A 114 -19.53 0.87 -10.01
CA GLN A 114 -20.24 1.82 -9.14
C GLN A 114 -19.68 3.25 -9.26
N ALA A 115 -18.45 3.43 -9.72
CA ALA A 115 -17.79 4.72 -9.82
C ALA A 115 -18.49 5.61 -10.88
N GLN A 116 -18.84 6.86 -10.51
CA GLN A 116 -19.42 7.84 -11.41
C GLN A 116 -18.37 8.75 -12.05
N MET A 117 -17.17 8.79 -11.49
CA MET A 117 -16.02 9.47 -12.06
C MET A 117 -15.24 8.54 -12.99
N PRO A 118 -14.50 9.07 -13.97
CA PRO A 118 -13.57 8.26 -14.76
C PRO A 118 -12.44 7.69 -13.91
N ILE A 119 -12.12 6.42 -14.15
CA ILE A 119 -10.97 5.72 -13.59
C ILE A 119 -9.83 5.85 -14.57
N LEU A 120 -8.65 6.32 -14.10
CA LEU A 120 -7.54 6.67 -14.98
C LEU A 120 -6.26 5.91 -14.61
N ASN A 121 -5.86 4.93 -15.45
CA ASN A 121 -4.57 4.26 -15.31
C ASN A 121 -4.03 3.91 -16.69
N ALA A 122 -3.34 4.85 -17.32
CA ALA A 122 -2.87 4.71 -18.70
C ALA A 122 -1.92 3.53 -18.91
N ASN A 123 -1.23 3.10 -17.86
CA ASN A 123 -0.28 1.98 -17.88
C ASN A 123 -0.89 0.64 -17.45
N LEU A 124 -2.19 0.57 -17.19
CA LEU A 124 -2.93 -0.66 -16.89
C LEU A 124 -3.73 -1.09 -18.12
N LEU A 125 -3.46 -2.27 -18.63
CA LEU A 125 -4.05 -2.81 -19.85
C LEU A 125 -4.53 -4.25 -19.63
N ALA A 126 -5.41 -4.72 -20.52
CA ALA A 126 -5.63 -6.16 -20.66
C ALA A 126 -4.35 -6.83 -21.16
N ALA A 127 -4.00 -7.97 -20.59
CA ALA A 127 -2.89 -8.78 -21.09
C ALA A 127 -3.20 -9.29 -22.51
N PRO A 128 -2.18 -9.46 -23.37
CA PRO A 128 -2.38 -10.02 -24.70
C PRO A 128 -2.98 -11.44 -24.63
N GLY A 129 -3.95 -11.72 -25.50
CA GLY A 129 -4.60 -13.02 -25.62
C GLY A 129 -6.13 -12.90 -25.65
N ASP A 130 -6.79 -14.01 -25.97
CA ASP A 130 -8.25 -14.09 -25.99
C ASP A 130 -8.79 -14.33 -24.58
N LEU A 131 -9.11 -13.24 -23.87
CA LEU A 131 -9.80 -13.31 -22.59
C LEU A 131 -11.32 -13.46 -22.84
N PRO A 132 -12.02 -14.32 -22.08
CA PRO A 132 -13.49 -14.37 -22.12
C PRO A 132 -14.10 -12.99 -21.84
N THR A 133 -15.22 -12.66 -22.50
CA THR A 133 -15.88 -11.34 -22.37
C THR A 133 -16.35 -11.03 -20.94
N ASN A 134 -16.60 -12.06 -20.13
CA ASN A 134 -16.95 -11.94 -18.72
C ASN A 134 -15.73 -11.99 -17.79
N ASN A 135 -14.50 -11.95 -18.32
CA ASN A 135 -13.29 -11.93 -17.49
C ASN A 135 -13.18 -10.58 -16.77
N PRO A 136 -13.06 -10.56 -15.44
CA PRO A 136 -12.97 -9.31 -14.67
C PRO A 136 -11.81 -8.41 -15.10
N ALA A 137 -10.67 -8.98 -15.48
CA ALA A 137 -9.52 -8.20 -15.94
C ALA A 137 -9.81 -7.45 -17.25
N LEU A 138 -10.55 -8.08 -18.19
CA LEU A 138 -10.94 -7.42 -19.42
C LEU A 138 -11.92 -6.27 -19.14
N GLN A 139 -12.90 -6.49 -18.26
CA GLN A 139 -13.87 -5.46 -17.91
C GLN A 139 -13.21 -4.30 -17.14
N ILE A 140 -12.32 -4.60 -16.21
CA ILE A 140 -11.48 -3.59 -15.52
C ILE A 140 -10.70 -2.75 -16.53
N ALA A 141 -10.06 -3.39 -17.51
CA ALA A 141 -9.30 -2.67 -18.54
C ALA A 141 -10.21 -1.83 -19.47
N MET A 142 -11.48 -2.22 -19.69
CA MET A 142 -12.45 -1.47 -20.49
C MET A 142 -13.01 -0.24 -19.73
N GLU A 143 -13.22 -0.33 -18.42
CA GLU A 143 -13.66 0.80 -17.59
C GLU A 143 -12.53 1.82 -17.37
N ASN A 144 -11.28 1.39 -17.47
CA ASN A 144 -10.10 2.20 -17.27
C ASN A 144 -9.80 3.08 -18.50
N LYS A 145 -9.47 4.35 -18.27
CA LYS A 145 -9.11 5.32 -19.32
C LYS A 145 -7.67 5.81 -19.08
N PRO A 146 -6.95 6.20 -20.15
CA PRO A 146 -5.62 6.77 -20.00
C PRO A 146 -5.64 8.19 -19.42
N PHE A 147 -6.66 8.98 -19.74
CA PHE A 147 -6.81 10.38 -19.35
C PHE A 147 -8.24 10.86 -19.51
N VAL A 148 -8.51 12.02 -18.96
CA VAL A 148 -9.73 12.82 -19.22
C VAL A 148 -9.33 14.28 -19.48
N VAL A 149 -10.11 14.97 -20.32
CA VAL A 149 -10.00 16.42 -20.50
C VAL A 149 -11.21 17.08 -19.82
N ARG A 150 -10.94 18.00 -18.90
CA ARG A 150 -11.95 18.84 -18.25
C ARG A 150 -11.84 20.27 -18.77
N GLU A 151 -12.95 20.86 -19.11
CA GLU A 151 -12.99 22.27 -19.50
C GLU A 151 -13.38 23.12 -18.30
N VAL A 152 -12.55 24.08 -17.96
CA VAL A 152 -12.69 24.96 -16.82
C VAL A 152 -12.55 26.40 -17.31
N ASP A 153 -13.66 27.13 -17.34
CA ASP A 153 -13.72 28.53 -17.79
C ASP A 153 -13.08 28.77 -19.18
N GLY A 154 -13.25 27.79 -20.09
CA GLY A 154 -12.71 27.81 -21.45
C GLY A 154 -11.28 27.25 -21.59
N VAL A 155 -10.63 26.85 -20.49
CA VAL A 155 -9.31 26.22 -20.50
C VAL A 155 -9.47 24.70 -20.37
N LYS A 156 -8.81 23.96 -21.24
CA LYS A 156 -8.82 22.49 -21.23
C LYS A 156 -7.69 21.92 -20.39
N VAL A 157 -8.06 21.27 -19.29
CA VAL A 157 -7.14 20.59 -18.36
C VAL A 157 -7.11 19.10 -18.70
N GLY A 158 -5.98 18.59 -19.13
CA GLY A 158 -5.75 17.15 -19.34
C GLY A 158 -5.27 16.52 -18.03
N ILE A 159 -6.07 15.62 -17.49
CA ILE A 159 -5.73 14.83 -16.30
C ILE A 159 -5.35 13.42 -16.76
N ILE A 160 -4.10 13.04 -16.59
CA ILE A 160 -3.54 11.74 -16.98
C ILE A 160 -3.38 10.91 -15.71
N GLY A 161 -3.82 9.65 -15.72
CA GLY A 161 -3.65 8.74 -14.59
C GLY A 161 -2.58 7.67 -14.84
N LEU A 162 -1.80 7.35 -13.82
CA LEU A 162 -0.90 6.19 -13.81
C LEU A 162 -0.99 5.45 -12.47
N THR A 163 -1.19 4.14 -12.52
CA THR A 163 -0.92 3.30 -11.35
C THR A 163 0.58 3.03 -11.22
N THR A 164 1.00 2.40 -10.10
CA THR A 164 2.39 1.97 -9.95
C THR A 164 2.69 0.75 -10.82
N PRO A 165 3.79 0.74 -11.59
CA PRO A 165 4.21 -0.44 -12.33
C PRO A 165 4.73 -1.56 -11.41
N GLY A 166 4.92 -1.30 -10.12
CA GLY A 166 5.42 -2.23 -9.12
C GLY A 166 4.43 -3.31 -8.67
N ILE A 167 3.14 -3.19 -8.99
CA ILE A 167 2.07 -4.10 -8.51
C ILE A 167 2.43 -5.59 -8.66
N PRO A 168 3.03 -6.07 -9.79
CA PRO A 168 3.40 -7.47 -9.93
C PRO A 168 4.46 -7.95 -8.93
N SER A 169 5.14 -7.06 -8.21
CA SER A 169 6.12 -7.43 -7.17
C SER A 169 5.50 -7.65 -5.79
N TRP A 170 4.24 -7.28 -5.60
CA TRP A 170 3.47 -7.44 -4.35
C TRP A 170 2.30 -8.41 -4.49
N SER A 171 1.82 -8.63 -5.70
CA SER A 171 0.67 -9.51 -5.97
C SER A 171 1.08 -10.72 -6.81
N ARG A 172 0.51 -11.87 -6.50
CA ARG A 172 0.77 -13.11 -7.26
C ARG A 172 0.18 -13.04 -8.67
N PRO A 173 0.82 -13.69 -9.68
CA PRO A 173 0.33 -13.69 -11.05
C PRO A 173 -1.13 -14.09 -11.20
N ARG A 174 -1.61 -15.05 -10.38
CA ARG A 174 -3.02 -15.48 -10.45
C ARG A 174 -3.99 -14.37 -10.02
N ALA A 175 -3.60 -13.53 -9.06
CA ALA A 175 -4.42 -12.42 -8.57
C ALA A 175 -4.55 -11.28 -9.60
N LEU A 176 -3.59 -11.20 -10.53
CA LEU A 176 -3.53 -10.19 -11.59
C LEU A 176 -3.79 -10.80 -12.98
N ALA A 177 -4.26 -12.05 -13.05
CA ALA A 177 -4.40 -12.78 -14.31
C ALA A 177 -5.26 -12.02 -15.31
N GLY A 178 -4.70 -11.77 -16.49
CA GLY A 178 -5.35 -11.00 -17.54
C GLY A 178 -5.05 -9.51 -17.54
N LEU A 179 -4.26 -9.00 -16.58
CA LEU A 179 -3.80 -7.61 -16.53
C LEU A 179 -2.31 -7.48 -16.87
N GLN A 180 -1.95 -6.36 -17.48
CA GLN A 180 -0.58 -5.94 -17.77
C GLN A 180 -0.33 -4.55 -17.21
N PHE A 181 0.78 -4.39 -16.49
CA PHE A 181 1.26 -3.11 -15.94
C PHE A 181 2.51 -2.69 -16.73
N ARG A 182 2.45 -1.53 -17.37
CA ARG A 182 3.54 -1.01 -18.20
C ARG A 182 4.40 -0.01 -17.45
N ASP A 183 5.62 0.18 -17.95
CA ASP A 183 6.51 1.26 -17.53
C ASP A 183 5.85 2.62 -17.75
N SER A 184 6.01 3.53 -16.77
CA SER A 184 5.35 4.83 -16.78
C SER A 184 5.89 5.77 -17.84
N VAL A 185 7.21 5.78 -18.04
CA VAL A 185 7.86 6.64 -19.03
C VAL A 185 7.49 6.19 -20.45
N GLU A 186 7.51 4.88 -20.71
CA GLU A 186 7.09 4.32 -21.99
C GLU A 186 5.63 4.63 -22.29
N THR A 187 4.76 4.49 -21.28
CA THR A 187 3.33 4.80 -21.40
C THR A 187 3.09 6.28 -21.71
N LEU A 188 3.74 7.19 -20.98
CA LEU A 188 3.56 8.62 -21.20
C LEU A 188 4.05 9.09 -22.56
N ARG A 189 5.09 8.47 -23.15
CA ARG A 189 5.51 8.76 -24.54
C ARG A 189 4.40 8.51 -25.54
N GLN A 190 3.52 7.54 -25.28
CA GLN A 190 2.39 7.22 -26.15
C GLN A 190 1.16 8.09 -25.84
N VAL A 191 0.90 8.39 -24.59
CA VAL A 191 -0.34 9.04 -24.12
C VAL A 191 -0.27 10.56 -24.26
N LEU A 192 0.84 11.22 -23.92
CA LEU A 192 0.95 12.68 -23.95
C LEU A 192 0.62 13.32 -25.32
N PRO A 193 1.09 12.79 -26.45
CA PRO A 193 0.69 13.32 -27.75
C PRO A 193 -0.82 13.26 -28.00
N VAL A 194 -1.49 12.20 -27.49
CA VAL A 194 -2.95 12.03 -27.64
C VAL A 194 -3.69 13.02 -26.77
N VAL A 195 -3.25 13.27 -25.54
CA VAL A 195 -3.82 14.28 -24.64
C VAL A 195 -3.72 15.68 -25.23
N LYS A 196 -2.56 16.03 -25.79
CA LYS A 196 -2.36 17.30 -26.48
C LYS A 196 -3.24 17.43 -27.74
N ALA A 197 -3.36 16.36 -28.54
CA ALA A 197 -4.23 16.31 -29.69
C ALA A 197 -5.72 16.44 -29.34
N ALA A 198 -6.14 16.03 -28.13
CA ALA A 198 -7.47 16.26 -27.58
C ALA A 198 -7.69 17.72 -27.17
N GLY A 199 -6.66 18.57 -27.28
CA GLY A 199 -6.71 20.00 -27.04
C GLY A 199 -6.40 20.42 -25.62
N ALA A 200 -5.80 19.55 -24.80
CA ALA A 200 -5.38 19.92 -23.45
C ALA A 200 -4.33 21.04 -23.49
N GLN A 201 -4.53 22.07 -22.67
CA GLN A 201 -3.68 23.26 -22.54
C GLN A 201 -2.92 23.26 -21.21
N VAL A 202 -3.46 22.59 -20.19
CA VAL A 202 -2.83 22.32 -18.90
C VAL A 202 -2.67 20.81 -18.78
N LEU A 203 -1.47 20.35 -18.40
CA LEU A 203 -1.13 18.93 -18.30
C LEU A 203 -0.87 18.53 -16.84
N VAL A 204 -1.79 17.79 -16.26
CA VAL A 204 -1.74 17.29 -14.88
C VAL A 204 -1.55 15.78 -14.91
N LEU A 205 -0.47 15.30 -14.33
CA LEU A 205 -0.28 13.88 -14.08
C LEU A 205 -0.68 13.56 -12.63
N VAL A 206 -1.57 12.60 -12.47
CA VAL A 206 -1.92 12.01 -11.18
C VAL A 206 -1.41 10.57 -11.19
N CYS A 207 -0.49 10.23 -10.29
CA CYS A 207 0.11 8.91 -10.31
C CYS A 207 0.21 8.30 -8.92
N HIS A 208 -0.12 7.01 -8.84
CA HIS A 208 0.09 6.25 -7.61
C HIS A 208 1.55 5.83 -7.48
N GLN A 209 2.44 6.83 -7.40
CA GLN A 209 3.89 6.69 -7.28
C GLN A 209 4.44 7.82 -6.41
N GLY A 210 5.39 7.49 -5.50
CA GLY A 210 5.98 8.45 -4.60
C GLY A 210 7.33 9.00 -5.09
N TYR A 211 7.67 10.19 -4.64
CA TYR A 211 9.02 10.72 -4.81
C TYR A 211 10.00 9.92 -3.94
N ARG A 212 11.17 9.59 -4.49
CA ARG A 212 12.25 8.91 -3.79
C ARG A 212 13.51 9.76 -3.84
N GLU A 213 14.02 10.18 -2.67
CA GLU A 213 15.19 11.05 -2.60
C GLU A 213 16.42 10.44 -3.27
N TRP A 214 16.66 9.16 -3.03
CA TRP A 214 17.85 8.42 -3.49
C TRP A 214 17.77 7.87 -4.92
N GLY A 215 16.70 8.15 -5.64
CA GLY A 215 16.47 7.73 -7.02
C GLY A 215 15.20 6.93 -7.18
N ASP A 216 14.77 6.80 -8.42
CA ASP A 216 13.61 6.00 -8.77
C ASP A 216 13.86 4.50 -8.52
N ASP A 217 12.79 3.76 -8.31
CA ASP A 217 12.78 2.30 -8.22
C ASP A 217 11.75 1.71 -9.20
N HIS A 218 11.56 0.39 -9.17
CA HIS A 218 10.63 -0.31 -10.06
C HIS A 218 9.16 0.13 -9.90
N ALA A 219 8.82 0.74 -8.77
CA ALA A 219 7.45 1.14 -8.42
C ALA A 219 7.25 2.67 -8.49
N ASN A 220 8.32 3.45 -8.42
CA ASN A 220 8.28 4.89 -8.27
C ASN A 220 9.23 5.52 -9.29
N GLN A 221 8.68 6.08 -10.37
CA GLN A 221 9.43 6.61 -11.51
C GLN A 221 9.29 8.13 -11.65
N VAL A 222 8.97 8.83 -10.57
CA VAL A 222 8.65 10.28 -10.57
C VAL A 222 9.76 11.14 -11.15
N LYS A 223 11.03 10.86 -10.80
CA LYS A 223 12.17 11.62 -11.33
C LYS A 223 12.40 11.35 -12.84
N ALA A 224 12.24 10.11 -13.26
CA ALA A 224 12.35 9.76 -14.68
C ALA A 224 11.23 10.39 -15.49
N ILE A 225 10.00 10.39 -14.96
CA ILE A 225 8.86 11.07 -15.56
C ILE A 225 9.17 12.56 -15.73
N ALA A 226 9.55 13.26 -14.67
CA ALA A 226 9.82 14.70 -14.72
C ALA A 226 10.94 15.05 -15.72
N ARG A 227 11.99 14.23 -15.79
CA ARG A 227 13.10 14.46 -16.75
C ARG A 227 12.70 14.23 -18.21
N ASN A 228 11.81 13.26 -18.49
CA ASN A 228 11.42 12.92 -19.85
C ASN A 228 10.27 13.77 -20.38
N PHE A 229 9.46 14.38 -19.51
CA PHE A 229 8.24 15.11 -19.86
C PHE A 229 8.18 16.48 -19.17
N PRO A 230 9.11 17.40 -19.49
CA PRO A 230 9.18 18.72 -18.87
C PRO A 230 7.98 19.61 -19.19
N GLU A 231 7.13 19.21 -20.14
CA GLU A 231 5.89 19.90 -20.49
C GLU A 231 4.73 19.65 -19.55
N LEU A 232 4.86 18.75 -18.57
CA LEU A 232 3.87 18.58 -17.50
C LEU A 232 3.87 19.83 -16.60
N ASP A 233 2.69 20.31 -16.22
CA ASP A 233 2.55 21.43 -15.31
C ASP A 233 2.68 21.02 -13.86
N VAL A 234 2.08 19.88 -13.49
CA VAL A 234 2.06 19.34 -12.13
C VAL A 234 2.08 17.81 -12.14
N ILE A 235 2.75 17.22 -11.16
CA ILE A 235 2.67 15.80 -10.82
C ILE A 235 2.10 15.68 -9.40
N ILE A 236 0.96 15.00 -9.28
CA ILE A 236 0.33 14.63 -8.01
C ILE A 236 0.70 13.16 -7.74
N GLY A 237 1.45 12.93 -6.68
CA GLY A 237 1.94 11.60 -6.30
C GLY A 237 1.18 10.96 -5.14
N ALA A 238 1.51 9.67 -4.85
CA ALA A 238 0.92 8.83 -3.81
C ALA A 238 1.87 7.71 -3.38
N HIS A 239 1.38 6.61 -2.82
CA HIS A 239 2.05 5.33 -2.58
C HIS A 239 3.11 5.34 -1.46
N SER A 240 3.89 6.38 -1.33
CA SER A 240 4.97 6.42 -0.34
C SER A 240 4.55 6.89 1.04
N HIS A 241 3.29 7.29 1.22
CA HIS A 241 2.72 7.86 2.45
C HIS A 241 3.45 9.12 2.95
N GLN A 242 4.26 9.76 2.09
CA GLN A 242 4.98 10.97 2.45
C GLN A 242 4.13 12.21 2.20
N ASN A 243 4.29 13.22 3.05
CA ASN A 243 3.70 14.53 2.80
C ASN A 243 4.75 15.43 2.12
N HIS A 244 4.49 15.78 0.87
CA HIS A 244 5.27 16.76 0.11
C HIS A 244 4.35 17.90 -0.30
N SER A 245 4.36 18.98 0.47
CA SER A 245 3.53 20.14 0.20
C SER A 245 3.87 20.78 -1.15
N GLU A 246 5.15 20.99 -1.40
CA GLU A 246 5.67 21.49 -2.68
C GLU A 246 7.10 21.00 -2.90
N LEU A 247 7.34 20.34 -4.02
CA LEU A 247 8.67 19.94 -4.45
C LEU A 247 8.88 20.31 -5.93
N LYS A 248 9.99 20.96 -6.24
CA LYS A 248 10.32 21.34 -7.62
C LYS A 248 11.14 20.26 -8.33
N LEU A 249 10.64 19.82 -9.47
CA LEU A 249 11.31 18.87 -10.36
C LEU A 249 11.56 19.55 -11.72
N GLY A 250 12.58 20.43 -11.79
CA GLY A 250 12.72 21.38 -12.90
C GLY A 250 11.63 22.45 -12.82
N ASP A 251 10.86 22.63 -13.89
CA ASP A 251 9.73 23.56 -13.94
C ASP A 251 8.41 22.93 -13.50
N ILE A 252 8.39 21.63 -13.21
CA ILE A 252 7.22 20.89 -12.75
C ILE A 252 7.12 20.98 -11.23
N LEU A 253 5.92 21.23 -10.70
CA LEU A 253 5.65 21.04 -9.27
C LEU A 253 5.18 19.60 -9.00
N TYR A 254 5.74 18.99 -7.96
CA TYR A 254 5.29 17.74 -7.39
C TYR A 254 4.68 18.00 -6.03
N THR A 255 3.55 17.34 -5.76
CA THR A 255 2.88 17.34 -4.46
C THR A 255 2.36 15.95 -4.12
N GLN A 256 2.30 15.63 -2.82
CA GLN A 256 1.72 14.38 -2.31
C GLN A 256 1.12 14.65 -0.92
N ALA A 257 -0.11 14.19 -0.69
CA ALA A 257 -0.90 14.53 0.50
C ALA A 257 -0.82 13.47 1.63
N GLY A 258 0.31 12.80 1.78
CA GLY A 258 0.52 11.83 2.86
C GLY A 258 -0.37 10.60 2.74
N TYR A 259 -1.20 10.33 3.75
CA TYR A 259 -2.05 9.14 3.85
C TYR A 259 -3.27 9.39 4.76
N HIS A 260 -4.28 8.51 4.69
CA HIS A 260 -5.48 8.45 5.56
C HIS A 260 -6.28 9.77 5.63
N GLY A 261 -6.08 10.67 4.64
CA GLY A 261 -6.73 11.98 4.65
C GLY A 261 -6.24 12.90 5.78
N ILE A 262 -5.04 12.68 6.32
CA ILE A 262 -4.39 13.58 7.29
C ILE A 262 -4.12 14.92 6.66
N TRP A 263 -3.80 14.92 5.37
CA TRP A 263 -3.69 16.11 4.57
C TRP A 263 -4.61 16.04 3.35
N LEU A 264 -5.16 17.19 2.97
CA LEU A 264 -5.78 17.40 1.66
C LEU A 264 -4.80 18.19 0.82
N GLY A 265 -4.43 17.67 -0.34
CA GLY A 265 -3.56 18.38 -1.27
C GLY A 265 -4.32 19.46 -2.04
N ARG A 266 -3.65 20.58 -2.32
CA ARG A 266 -4.16 21.69 -3.11
C ARG A 266 -3.10 22.12 -4.13
N VAL A 267 -3.53 22.30 -5.37
CA VAL A 267 -2.74 22.85 -6.47
C VAL A 267 -3.48 24.08 -7.00
N ASP A 268 -2.83 25.22 -7.05
CA ASP A 268 -3.35 26.45 -7.64
C ASP A 268 -2.52 26.83 -8.86
N LEU A 269 -3.21 26.97 -10.01
CA LEU A 269 -2.61 27.34 -11.29
C LEU A 269 -3.26 28.60 -11.82
N ALA A 270 -2.46 29.49 -12.44
CA ALA A 270 -2.98 30.60 -13.23
C ALA A 270 -2.62 30.37 -14.71
N PHE A 271 -3.65 30.23 -15.55
CA PHE A 271 -3.51 30.06 -16.99
C PHE A 271 -3.71 31.40 -17.71
N ASP A 272 -2.72 31.86 -18.43
CA ASP A 272 -2.76 33.06 -19.26
C ASP A 272 -3.30 32.70 -20.67
N THR A 273 -4.48 33.19 -20.99
CA THR A 273 -5.17 32.85 -22.26
C THR A 273 -4.45 33.41 -23.48
N ASP A 274 -3.74 34.56 -23.35
CA ASP A 274 -3.03 35.18 -24.47
C ASP A 274 -1.73 34.45 -24.76
N LYS A 275 -1.03 34.00 -23.72
CA LYS A 275 0.20 33.22 -23.84
C LYS A 275 -0.07 31.72 -24.04
N SER A 276 -1.32 31.28 -23.85
CA SER A 276 -1.73 29.88 -23.91
C SER A 276 -0.85 28.96 -23.03
N ARG A 277 -0.55 29.36 -21.82
CA ARG A 277 0.27 28.59 -20.87
C ARG A 277 -0.02 28.93 -19.43
N VAL A 278 0.32 28.02 -18.52
CA VAL A 278 0.36 28.25 -17.08
C VAL A 278 1.51 29.21 -16.75
N THR A 279 1.22 30.30 -16.06
CA THR A 279 2.18 31.35 -15.67
C THR A 279 2.55 31.28 -14.19
N GLN A 280 1.63 30.79 -13.36
CA GLN A 280 1.86 30.60 -11.93
C GLN A 280 1.43 29.21 -11.51
N ARG A 281 2.22 28.60 -10.63
CA ARG A 281 1.96 27.30 -10.02
C ARG A 281 2.28 27.39 -8.54
N HIS A 282 1.40 26.87 -7.72
CA HIS A 282 1.62 26.71 -6.29
C HIS A 282 0.95 25.42 -5.81
N THR A 283 1.59 24.75 -4.85
CA THR A 283 1.02 23.57 -4.22
C THR A 283 1.08 23.68 -2.71
N ALA A 284 0.12 23.09 -2.02
CA ALA A 284 0.05 23.05 -0.57
C ALA A 284 -0.60 21.77 -0.09
N THR A 285 -0.34 21.40 1.15
CA THR A 285 -1.08 20.34 1.86
C THR A 285 -1.75 20.96 3.09
N LEU A 286 -3.05 20.73 3.23
CA LEU A 286 -3.88 21.27 4.29
C LEU A 286 -4.09 20.20 5.36
N LEU A 287 -3.70 20.47 6.60
CA LEU A 287 -3.82 19.52 7.71
C LEU A 287 -5.29 19.37 8.14
N MET A 288 -5.74 18.13 8.25
CA MET A 288 -7.06 17.76 8.74
C MET A 288 -6.99 17.39 10.23
N ASP A 289 -6.89 18.39 11.08
CA ASP A 289 -6.88 18.25 12.55
C ASP A 289 -8.28 18.41 13.17
N ASP A 290 -8.37 18.54 14.48
CA ASP A 290 -9.62 18.63 15.24
C ASP A 290 -10.34 19.98 15.10
N HIS A 291 -9.72 21.00 14.50
CA HIS A 291 -10.39 22.25 14.15
C HIS A 291 -11.29 22.10 12.91
N VAL A 292 -11.08 21.07 12.10
CA VAL A 292 -11.91 20.79 10.93
C VAL A 292 -13.06 19.87 11.31
N PRO A 293 -14.33 20.31 11.24
CA PRO A 293 -15.47 19.47 11.57
C PRO A 293 -15.66 18.36 10.53
N LEU A 294 -16.33 17.29 10.95
CA LEU A 294 -16.72 16.20 10.05
C LEU A 294 -17.89 16.64 9.15
N ASP A 295 -17.81 16.35 7.87
CA ASP A 295 -18.89 16.62 6.91
C ASP A 295 -20.12 15.77 7.23
N PRO A 296 -21.31 16.37 7.41
CA PRO A 296 -22.53 15.68 7.83
C PRO A 296 -23.07 14.71 6.77
N ASP A 297 -22.88 14.98 5.48
CA ASP A 297 -23.37 14.13 4.40
C ASP A 297 -22.49 12.89 4.24
N VAL A 298 -21.18 13.04 4.37
CA VAL A 298 -20.23 11.92 4.45
C VAL A 298 -20.57 11.04 5.66
N MET A 299 -20.76 11.64 6.84
CA MET A 299 -21.10 10.91 8.06
C MET A 299 -22.44 10.18 7.94
N LYS A 300 -23.45 10.82 7.35
CA LYS A 300 -24.77 10.20 7.10
C LYS A 300 -24.64 9.01 6.16
N THR A 301 -23.90 9.16 5.07
CA THR A 301 -23.74 8.13 4.03
C THR A 301 -22.96 6.93 4.56
N ALA A 302 -21.88 7.17 5.31
CA ALA A 302 -21.01 6.11 5.83
C ALA A 302 -21.53 5.43 7.11
N ARG A 303 -22.51 6.03 7.81
CA ARG A 303 -22.98 5.56 9.14
C ARG A 303 -23.25 4.05 9.23
N PRO A 304 -23.96 3.40 8.27
CA PRO A 304 -24.24 1.97 8.37
C PRO A 304 -22.95 1.12 8.33
N ASP A 305 -22.01 1.48 7.46
CA ASP A 305 -20.75 0.74 7.28
C ASP A 305 -19.80 0.97 8.46
N LEU A 306 -19.73 2.21 8.97
CA LEU A 306 -18.98 2.55 10.18
C LEU A 306 -19.50 1.81 11.41
N ALA A 307 -20.83 1.72 11.58
CA ALA A 307 -21.42 0.99 12.69
C ALA A 307 -21.08 -0.51 12.66
N ARG A 308 -21.22 -1.15 11.49
CA ARG A 308 -20.83 -2.55 11.29
C ARG A 308 -19.33 -2.79 11.54
N GLY A 309 -18.48 -1.88 11.03
CA GLY A 309 -17.03 -1.95 11.25
C GLY A 309 -16.68 -1.85 12.73
N ALA A 310 -17.27 -0.91 13.45
CA ALA A 310 -17.07 -0.73 14.89
C ALA A 310 -17.54 -1.97 15.70
N GLU A 311 -18.73 -2.50 15.41
CA GLU A 311 -19.26 -3.71 16.04
C GLU A 311 -18.29 -4.90 15.85
N MET A 312 -17.82 -5.11 14.61
CA MET A 312 -16.86 -6.16 14.32
C MET A 312 -15.57 -5.98 15.13
N LEU A 313 -14.98 -4.79 15.12
CA LEU A 313 -13.70 -4.53 15.79
C LEU A 313 -13.80 -4.68 17.32
N HIS A 314 -14.94 -4.32 17.94
CA HIS A 314 -15.16 -4.46 19.38
C HIS A 314 -15.54 -5.89 19.81
N THR A 315 -15.77 -6.81 18.87
CA THR A 315 -16.13 -8.20 19.20
C THR A 315 -14.96 -8.89 19.90
N VAL A 316 -15.19 -9.32 21.15
CA VAL A 316 -14.24 -10.12 21.94
C VAL A 316 -14.23 -11.54 21.40
N VAL A 317 -13.04 -12.06 21.09
CA VAL A 317 -12.84 -13.41 20.53
C VAL A 317 -12.10 -14.36 21.47
N GLY A 318 -11.51 -13.85 22.55
CA GLY A 318 -10.79 -14.65 23.53
C GLY A 318 -10.19 -13.81 24.64
N GLU A 319 -9.27 -14.40 25.39
CA GLU A 319 -8.56 -13.77 26.51
C GLU A 319 -7.06 -14.09 26.41
N ALA A 320 -6.19 -13.10 26.55
CA ALA A 320 -4.75 -13.27 26.70
C ALA A 320 -4.40 -13.40 28.18
N THR A 321 -3.73 -14.49 28.58
CA THR A 321 -3.35 -14.74 29.98
C THR A 321 -2.10 -13.97 30.40
N GLY A 322 -1.41 -13.32 29.46
CA GLY A 322 -0.22 -12.51 29.66
C GLY A 322 0.01 -11.59 28.47
N GLU A 323 1.07 -10.78 28.53
CA GLU A 323 1.43 -9.85 27.45
C GLU A 323 2.02 -10.59 26.25
N PHE A 324 1.46 -10.39 25.05
CA PHE A 324 2.06 -10.76 23.78
C PHE A 324 2.83 -9.56 23.25
N TRP A 325 4.10 -9.44 23.61
CA TRP A 325 4.93 -8.30 23.28
C TRP A 325 5.56 -8.44 21.87
N VAL A 326 6.01 -7.29 21.34
CA VAL A 326 6.77 -7.17 20.10
C VAL A 326 8.13 -6.49 20.32
N ARG A 327 8.49 -6.14 21.55
CA ARG A 327 9.79 -5.59 21.88
C ARG A 327 10.88 -6.58 21.45
N ASP A 328 12.01 -6.07 21.02
CA ASP A 328 13.13 -6.84 20.47
C ASP A 328 12.89 -7.44 19.06
N ALA A 329 11.65 -7.35 18.54
CA ALA A 329 11.42 -7.70 17.14
C ALA A 329 12.02 -6.65 16.20
N PRO A 330 12.43 -7.07 15.00
CA PRO A 330 12.33 -8.42 14.45
C PRO A 330 13.49 -9.35 14.83
N GLN A 331 14.48 -8.88 15.58
CA GLN A 331 15.73 -9.60 15.84
C GLN A 331 15.55 -10.79 16.80
N ALA A 332 14.55 -10.75 17.67
CA ALA A 332 14.20 -11.85 18.55
C ALA A 332 12.79 -12.38 18.25
N GLU A 333 12.61 -13.67 18.45
CA GLU A 333 11.29 -14.28 18.46
C GLU A 333 10.46 -13.71 19.61
N THR A 334 9.20 -13.45 19.33
CA THR A 334 8.25 -12.88 20.29
C THR A 334 6.97 -13.71 20.36
N PRO A 335 6.15 -13.60 21.41
CA PRO A 335 4.88 -14.33 21.46
C PRO A 335 3.92 -14.05 20.31
N ILE A 336 4.03 -12.90 19.67
CA ILE A 336 3.23 -12.62 18.46
C ILE A 336 3.67 -13.51 17.30
N HIS A 337 4.98 -13.78 17.12
CA HIS A 337 5.45 -14.73 16.11
C HIS A 337 4.84 -16.11 16.33
N ASP A 338 4.92 -16.64 17.56
CA ASP A 338 4.36 -17.96 17.87
C ASP A 338 2.84 -18.00 17.69
N LEU A 339 2.13 -16.94 18.05
CA LEU A 339 0.68 -16.83 17.80
C LEU A 339 0.36 -16.94 16.30
N LEU A 340 1.10 -16.21 15.45
CA LEU A 340 0.92 -16.25 13.99
C LEU A 340 1.23 -17.65 13.44
N PHE A 341 2.35 -18.23 13.85
CA PHE A 341 2.76 -19.57 13.42
C PHE A 341 1.75 -20.64 13.81
N ASP A 342 1.33 -20.66 15.07
CA ASP A 342 0.39 -21.66 15.57
C ASP A 342 -0.97 -21.53 14.88
N ALA A 343 -1.44 -20.31 14.63
CA ALA A 343 -2.68 -20.04 13.92
C ALA A 343 -2.62 -20.51 12.46
N ILE A 344 -1.54 -20.21 11.74
CA ILE A 344 -1.35 -20.62 10.34
C ILE A 344 -1.22 -22.15 10.28
N ALA A 345 -0.42 -22.77 11.16
CA ALA A 345 -0.26 -24.23 11.22
C ALA A 345 -1.58 -24.95 11.48
N GLU A 346 -2.41 -24.42 12.39
CA GLU A 346 -3.73 -24.96 12.68
C GLU A 346 -4.67 -24.81 11.47
N ALA A 347 -4.71 -23.64 10.85
CA ALA A 347 -5.56 -23.38 9.70
C ALA A 347 -5.21 -24.28 8.49
N LEU A 348 -3.93 -24.57 8.27
CA LEU A 348 -3.46 -25.50 7.24
C LEU A 348 -3.85 -26.95 7.59
N ARG A 349 -3.64 -27.36 8.85
CA ARG A 349 -4.00 -28.70 9.34
C ARG A 349 -5.50 -28.98 9.21
N ASP A 350 -6.36 -28.00 9.50
CA ASP A 350 -7.82 -28.11 9.36
C ASP A 350 -8.23 -28.36 7.89
N ARG A 351 -7.37 -27.98 6.96
CA ARG A 351 -7.53 -28.24 5.51
C ARG A 351 -6.83 -29.52 5.02
N GLY A 352 -6.35 -30.35 5.96
CA GLY A 352 -5.61 -31.58 5.66
C GLY A 352 -4.18 -31.34 5.14
N VAL A 353 -3.65 -30.13 5.31
CA VAL A 353 -2.30 -29.76 4.86
C VAL A 353 -1.31 -29.85 6.02
N LYS A 354 -0.33 -30.73 5.90
CA LYS A 354 0.78 -30.83 6.84
C LYS A 354 1.97 -30.06 6.29
N VAL A 355 2.53 -29.17 7.07
CA VAL A 355 3.73 -28.41 6.73
C VAL A 355 4.90 -28.74 7.66
N ASP A 356 6.12 -28.71 7.13
CA ASP A 356 7.37 -28.90 7.86
C ASP A 356 7.89 -27.58 8.44
N ALA A 357 7.60 -26.47 7.76
CA ALA A 357 8.01 -25.14 8.21
C ALA A 357 7.01 -24.04 7.75
N ILE A 358 7.04 -22.91 8.45
CA ILE A 358 6.32 -21.68 8.09
C ILE A 358 7.30 -20.52 8.18
N VAL A 359 7.51 -19.82 7.09
CA VAL A 359 8.28 -18.57 7.05
C VAL A 359 7.28 -17.42 7.06
N HIS A 360 7.23 -16.70 8.17
CA HIS A 360 6.32 -15.58 8.38
C HIS A 360 6.85 -14.69 9.50
N GLY A 361 6.56 -13.39 9.46
CA GLY A 361 7.01 -12.48 10.49
C GLY A 361 5.91 -11.52 10.94
N LEU A 362 6.29 -10.54 11.72
CA LEU A 362 5.40 -9.48 12.15
C LEU A 362 5.02 -8.60 10.95
N LEU A 363 3.73 -8.37 10.80
CA LEU A 363 3.18 -7.45 9.80
C LEU A 363 3.05 -6.03 10.37
N ASN A 364 2.91 -5.91 11.70
CA ASN A 364 2.98 -4.65 12.43
C ASN A 364 3.92 -4.81 13.65
N PRO A 365 5.17 -4.30 13.59
CA PRO A 365 6.14 -4.46 14.66
C PRO A 365 5.85 -3.59 15.90
N LYS A 366 4.78 -2.79 15.89
CA LYS A 366 4.34 -1.97 17.01
C LYS A 366 3.11 -2.57 17.75
N ALA A 367 2.46 -3.58 17.18
CA ALA A 367 1.22 -4.14 17.72
C ALA A 367 1.46 -5.43 18.49
N GLY A 368 1.26 -5.38 19.80
CA GLY A 368 1.17 -6.52 20.72
C GLY A 368 -0.26 -6.69 21.28
N LEU A 369 -0.42 -7.66 22.20
CA LEU A 369 -1.67 -7.85 22.95
C LEU A 369 -1.41 -7.67 24.45
N SER A 370 -2.27 -6.91 25.11
CA SER A 370 -2.25 -6.79 26.58
C SER A 370 -2.96 -7.99 27.24
N PRO A 371 -2.64 -8.31 28.49
CA PRO A 371 -3.42 -9.29 29.24
C PRO A 371 -4.89 -8.88 29.35
N GLY A 372 -5.80 -9.85 29.23
CA GLY A 372 -7.26 -9.63 29.32
C GLY A 372 -7.99 -9.94 28.02
N PRO A 373 -9.21 -9.39 27.82
CA PRO A 373 -10.01 -9.63 26.64
C PRO A 373 -9.26 -9.25 25.36
N VAL A 374 -9.34 -10.11 24.33
CA VAL A 374 -8.79 -9.89 23.01
C VAL A 374 -9.93 -9.66 22.04
N THR A 375 -9.93 -8.51 21.37
CA THR A 375 -10.92 -8.16 20.36
C THR A 375 -10.44 -8.45 18.94
N ILE A 376 -11.35 -8.47 17.96
CA ILE A 376 -10.99 -8.50 16.55
C ILE A 376 -10.13 -7.28 16.20
N GLY A 377 -10.40 -6.10 16.78
CA GLY A 377 -9.63 -4.88 16.57
C GLY A 377 -8.17 -5.01 17.02
N ASP A 378 -7.91 -5.71 18.14
CA ASP A 378 -6.54 -5.99 18.57
C ASP A 378 -5.81 -6.87 17.55
N LEU A 379 -6.46 -7.92 17.06
CA LEU A 379 -5.89 -8.82 16.07
C LEU A 379 -5.76 -8.14 14.68
N TRP A 380 -6.65 -7.19 14.37
CA TRP A 380 -6.54 -6.36 13.16
C TRP A 380 -5.28 -5.50 13.16
N ARG A 381 -4.93 -4.91 14.32
CA ARG A 381 -3.69 -4.16 14.47
C ARG A 381 -2.44 -5.04 14.34
N VAL A 382 -2.50 -6.28 14.83
CA VAL A 382 -1.40 -7.27 14.68
C VAL A 382 -1.25 -7.71 13.22
N VAL A 383 -2.36 -7.95 12.51
CA VAL A 383 -2.39 -8.39 11.11
C VAL A 383 -3.24 -7.42 10.27
N PRO A 384 -2.69 -6.27 9.85
CA PRO A 384 -3.46 -5.23 9.16
C PRO A 384 -3.75 -5.53 7.68
N TYR A 385 -3.10 -6.57 7.10
CA TYR A 385 -3.21 -6.91 5.68
C TYR A 385 -3.98 -8.20 5.44
N GLU A 386 -4.54 -8.35 4.24
CA GLU A 386 -5.33 -9.49 3.79
C GLU A 386 -4.49 -10.58 3.09
N ASN A 387 -3.22 -10.72 3.48
CA ASN A 387 -2.33 -11.71 2.88
C ASN A 387 -2.86 -13.14 3.09
N THR A 388 -2.86 -13.91 2.01
CA THR A 388 -3.18 -15.35 2.01
C THR A 388 -1.92 -16.20 2.19
N ILE A 389 -2.08 -17.52 2.27
CA ILE A 389 -0.98 -18.46 2.50
C ILE A 389 -0.79 -19.36 1.28
N GLY A 390 0.45 -19.57 0.87
CA GLY A 390 0.84 -20.59 -0.09
C GLY A 390 1.83 -21.58 0.50
N VAL A 391 1.78 -22.83 0.06
CA VAL A 391 2.68 -23.92 0.49
C VAL A 391 3.48 -24.41 -0.72
N ALA A 392 4.80 -24.32 -0.62
CA ALA A 392 5.74 -24.76 -1.64
C ALA A 392 6.53 -26.00 -1.17
N GLN A 393 6.85 -26.89 -2.11
CA GLN A 393 7.72 -28.06 -1.87
C GLN A 393 9.16 -27.69 -2.18
N LEU A 394 10.00 -27.52 -1.15
CA LEU A 394 11.36 -27.05 -1.26
C LEU A 394 12.36 -28.08 -0.73
N THR A 395 13.52 -28.21 -1.36
CA THR A 395 14.66 -28.91 -0.76
C THR A 395 15.27 -28.09 0.38
N PRO A 396 15.99 -28.71 1.33
CA PRO A 396 16.72 -27.96 2.35
C PRO A 396 17.70 -26.92 1.78
N ALA A 397 18.31 -27.20 0.63
CA ALA A 397 19.20 -26.25 -0.05
C ALA A 397 18.42 -25.02 -0.55
N GLU A 398 17.28 -25.21 -1.24
CA GLU A 398 16.40 -24.13 -1.69
C GLU A 398 15.86 -23.29 -0.51
N LEU A 399 15.50 -23.96 0.60
CA LEU A 399 15.06 -23.26 1.82
C LEU A 399 16.20 -22.43 2.43
N ARG A 400 17.44 -22.93 2.43
CA ARG A 400 18.61 -22.15 2.90
C ARG A 400 18.84 -20.89 2.06
N GLU A 401 18.64 -20.95 0.75
CA GLU A 401 18.75 -19.76 -0.11
C GLU A 401 17.73 -18.70 0.26
N ILE A 402 16.47 -19.09 0.55
CA ILE A 402 15.40 -18.19 0.98
C ILE A 402 15.74 -17.61 2.37
N LEU A 403 16.15 -18.43 3.32
CA LEU A 403 16.53 -17.98 4.66
C LEU A 403 17.77 -17.08 4.65
N ASP A 404 18.71 -17.29 3.71
CA ASP A 404 19.85 -16.40 3.52
C ASP A 404 19.43 -15.01 3.03
N GLU A 405 18.45 -14.94 2.13
CA GLU A 405 17.86 -13.70 1.68
C GLU A 405 17.13 -12.99 2.84
N ASP A 406 16.33 -13.71 3.65
CA ASP A 406 15.68 -13.20 4.87
C ASP A 406 16.71 -12.67 5.89
N ALA A 407 17.76 -13.45 6.17
CA ALA A 407 18.82 -13.06 7.09
C ALA A 407 19.55 -11.76 6.67
N GLY A 408 19.54 -11.43 5.38
CA GLY A 408 20.02 -10.14 4.87
C GLY A 408 19.19 -8.94 5.34
N THR A 409 17.97 -9.18 5.82
CA THR A 409 17.07 -8.16 6.37
C THR A 409 16.96 -8.18 7.90
N TYR A 410 17.77 -8.99 8.60
CA TYR A 410 17.67 -9.30 10.03
C TYR A 410 17.53 -8.08 10.96
N SER A 411 18.18 -6.97 10.65
CA SER A 411 18.04 -5.73 11.44
C SER A 411 16.89 -4.82 11.01
N LYS A 412 16.07 -5.26 10.05
CA LYS A 412 14.99 -4.49 9.46
C LYS A 412 13.64 -5.12 9.77
N MET A 413 12.59 -4.33 9.73
CA MET A 413 11.21 -4.79 9.92
C MET A 413 10.72 -5.87 8.93
N TYR A 414 11.51 -6.15 7.91
CA TYR A 414 11.18 -7.14 6.87
C TYR A 414 11.68 -8.55 7.19
N PHE A 415 12.47 -8.75 8.23
CA PHE A 415 12.90 -10.07 8.67
C PHE A 415 11.70 -10.90 9.15
N ARG A 416 11.63 -12.16 8.73
CA ARG A 416 10.44 -13.00 8.96
C ARG A 416 10.65 -14.06 10.01
N GLY A 417 11.80 -14.69 10.06
CA GLY A 417 11.97 -15.87 10.90
C GLY A 417 11.21 -17.10 10.35
N MET A 418 11.26 -18.20 11.10
CA MET A 418 10.65 -19.46 10.65
C MET A 418 10.23 -20.31 11.85
N TRP A 419 9.11 -21.00 11.70
CA TRP A 419 8.60 -22.05 12.60
C TRP A 419 8.83 -23.45 12.02
N GLY A 420 8.88 -24.47 12.88
CA GLY A 420 8.89 -25.90 12.53
C GLY A 420 10.28 -26.50 12.38
N LEU A 421 11.26 -25.72 11.96
CA LEU A 421 12.68 -26.07 11.92
C LEU A 421 13.49 -25.08 12.75
N LYS A 422 14.62 -25.55 13.31
CA LYS A 422 15.54 -24.67 14.03
C LYS A 422 16.65 -24.19 13.12
N TRP A 423 16.97 -22.91 13.20
CA TRP A 423 18.07 -22.36 12.42
C TRP A 423 18.86 -21.29 13.18
N THR A 424 20.12 -21.19 12.80
CA THR A 424 21.04 -20.18 13.31
C THR A 424 21.52 -19.32 12.16
N LEU A 425 21.50 -18.00 12.36
CA LEU A 425 21.91 -17.05 11.33
C LEU A 425 23.12 -16.22 11.77
N ALA A 426 23.98 -15.87 10.80
CA ALA A 426 25.08 -14.93 10.91
C ALA A 426 24.77 -13.70 10.07
N SER A 427 24.00 -12.76 10.61
CA SER A 427 23.46 -11.60 9.86
C SER A 427 24.52 -10.69 9.23
N GLN A 428 25.78 -10.76 9.73
CA GLN A 428 26.94 -9.99 9.23
C GLN A 428 27.73 -10.75 8.16
N ALA A 429 27.41 -12.01 7.89
CA ALA A 429 28.04 -12.78 6.82
C ALA A 429 27.62 -12.27 5.44
N GLY A 430 28.44 -12.54 4.44
CA GLY A 430 28.08 -12.27 3.05
C GLY A 430 26.91 -13.12 2.57
N GLU A 431 26.30 -12.71 1.48
CA GLU A 431 25.25 -13.47 0.82
C GLU A 431 25.69 -14.91 0.52
N GLY A 432 24.81 -15.88 0.76
CA GLY A 432 25.09 -17.31 0.64
C GLY A 432 25.73 -17.94 1.88
N HIS A 433 26.07 -17.14 2.90
CA HIS A 433 26.78 -17.61 4.12
C HIS A 433 26.09 -17.20 5.42
N ARG A 434 24.85 -16.64 5.33
CA ARG A 434 24.12 -16.15 6.50
C ARG A 434 23.41 -17.27 7.27
N VAL A 435 23.12 -18.41 6.65
CA VAL A 435 22.54 -19.57 7.32
C VAL A 435 23.65 -20.48 7.84
N VAL A 436 23.88 -20.46 9.16
CA VAL A 436 24.94 -21.23 9.83
C VAL A 436 24.51 -22.68 10.06
N SER A 437 23.26 -22.88 10.48
CA SER A 437 22.69 -24.20 10.68
C SER A 437 21.19 -24.21 10.38
N LEU A 438 20.70 -25.35 9.90
CA LEU A 438 19.29 -25.63 9.68
C LEU A 438 19.04 -27.09 10.04
N THR A 439 18.21 -27.34 11.06
CA THR A 439 17.95 -28.68 11.61
C THR A 439 16.46 -28.88 11.89
N ARG A 440 16.05 -30.11 12.14
CA ARG A 440 14.73 -30.40 12.71
C ARG A 440 14.63 -29.82 14.12
N ALA A 441 13.41 -29.73 14.65
CA ALA A 441 13.13 -29.20 15.98
C ALA A 441 13.88 -29.97 17.10
N ASP A 442 14.13 -31.27 16.91
CA ASP A 442 14.89 -32.14 17.83
C ASP A 442 16.42 -32.05 17.65
N GLY A 443 16.88 -31.22 16.73
CA GLY A 443 18.31 -31.04 16.42
C GLY A 443 18.88 -32.02 15.41
N SER A 444 18.12 -33.00 14.92
CA SER A 444 18.53 -33.93 13.90
C SER A 444 18.71 -33.26 12.53
N SER A 445 19.61 -33.83 11.71
CA SER A 445 19.89 -33.31 10.36
C SER A 445 18.70 -33.50 9.42
N LEU A 446 18.58 -32.61 8.44
CA LEU A 446 17.64 -32.77 7.32
C LEU A 446 18.24 -33.69 6.25
N ASP A 447 17.41 -34.49 5.62
CA ASP A 447 17.78 -35.21 4.40
C ASP A 447 17.77 -34.20 3.23
N GLU A 448 18.92 -33.93 2.65
CA GLU A 448 19.12 -32.94 1.57
C GLU A 448 18.33 -33.25 0.30
N LYS A 449 17.87 -34.50 0.15
CA LYS A 449 17.05 -34.94 -0.99
C LYS A 449 15.55 -34.85 -0.74
N GLN A 450 15.14 -34.74 0.52
CA GLN A 450 13.73 -34.62 0.91
C GLN A 450 13.19 -33.26 0.51
N ARG A 451 11.97 -33.21 -0.04
CA ARG A 451 11.24 -31.96 -0.16
C ARG A 451 10.42 -31.71 1.10
N LEU A 452 10.55 -30.49 1.60
CA LEU A 452 9.87 -29.96 2.77
C LEU A 452 8.66 -29.14 2.28
N ALA A 453 7.51 -29.32 2.91
CA ALA A 453 6.34 -28.47 2.70
C ALA A 453 6.51 -27.19 3.53
N VAL A 454 6.74 -26.07 2.87
CA VAL A 454 7.02 -24.79 3.54
C VAL A 454 5.93 -23.78 3.19
N ALA A 455 5.32 -23.19 4.22
CA ALA A 455 4.30 -22.17 4.06
C ALA A 455 4.89 -20.76 4.06
N PHE A 456 4.35 -19.89 3.21
CA PHE A 456 4.69 -18.47 3.09
C PHE A 456 3.42 -17.65 2.91
N ASN A 457 3.44 -16.36 3.24
CA ASN A 457 2.32 -15.51 2.87
C ASN A 457 2.42 -15.06 1.39
N SER A 458 1.30 -14.61 0.83
CA SER A 458 1.19 -14.23 -0.57
C SER A 458 2.07 -13.05 -0.96
N TYR A 459 2.37 -12.15 -0.03
CA TYR A 459 3.22 -10.99 -0.25
C TYR A 459 4.68 -11.40 -0.48
N GLU A 460 5.26 -12.27 0.37
CA GLU A 460 6.61 -12.79 0.17
C GLU A 460 6.69 -13.65 -1.10
N LEU A 461 5.68 -14.49 -1.36
CA LEU A 461 5.58 -15.28 -2.59
C LEU A 461 5.56 -14.41 -3.86
N ALA A 462 5.05 -13.19 -3.77
CA ALA A 462 5.07 -12.22 -4.86
C ALA A 462 6.40 -11.44 -4.98
N SER A 463 7.36 -11.68 -4.16
CA SER A 463 8.66 -11.05 -3.97
C SER A 463 8.72 -9.97 -2.89
N GLY A 464 7.61 -9.60 -2.27
CA GLY A 464 7.59 -8.57 -1.24
C GLY A 464 8.21 -7.23 -1.68
N GLY A 465 7.96 -6.81 -2.92
CA GLY A 465 8.58 -5.62 -3.51
C GLY A 465 10.07 -5.83 -3.83
N LEU A 466 10.40 -6.94 -4.47
CA LEU A 466 11.75 -7.35 -4.89
C LEU A 466 12.74 -7.63 -3.74
N ARG A 467 12.23 -7.89 -2.53
CA ARG A 467 13.06 -8.31 -1.40
C ARG A 467 13.24 -9.82 -1.28
N TRP A 468 12.32 -10.59 -1.87
CA TRP A 468 12.25 -12.05 -1.82
C TRP A 468 12.35 -12.65 -3.24
N ASN A 469 13.39 -12.23 -3.98
CA ASN A 469 13.55 -12.62 -5.39
C ASN A 469 13.85 -14.11 -5.55
N LYS A 470 14.59 -14.72 -4.61
CA LYS A 470 14.86 -16.16 -4.62
C LYS A 470 13.59 -16.95 -4.36
N LEU A 471 12.81 -16.56 -3.35
CA LEU A 471 11.51 -17.19 -3.10
C LEU A 471 10.58 -17.06 -4.31
N ARG A 472 10.47 -15.87 -4.92
CA ARG A 472 9.65 -15.66 -6.11
C ARG A 472 10.07 -16.56 -7.27
N ALA A 473 11.37 -16.61 -7.57
CA ALA A 473 11.91 -17.43 -8.64
C ALA A 473 11.67 -18.92 -8.41
N LEU A 474 11.76 -19.40 -7.15
CA LEU A 474 11.44 -20.77 -6.79
C LEU A 474 9.92 -21.02 -6.87
N ALA A 475 9.09 -20.13 -6.35
CA ALA A 475 7.63 -20.27 -6.36
C ALA A 475 7.03 -20.40 -7.75
N ASP A 476 7.68 -19.84 -8.77
CA ASP A 476 7.24 -19.90 -10.16
C ASP A 476 7.72 -21.17 -10.90
N ARG A 477 8.52 -22.06 -10.24
CA ARG A 477 8.98 -23.33 -10.82
C ARG A 477 7.95 -24.44 -10.63
N PRO A 478 7.67 -25.27 -11.65
CA PRO A 478 6.74 -26.39 -11.52
C PRO A 478 7.12 -27.40 -10.42
N GLU A 479 8.42 -27.59 -10.16
CA GLU A 479 8.95 -28.55 -9.19
C GLU A 479 8.58 -28.22 -7.75
N THR A 480 8.32 -26.93 -7.45
CA THR A 480 7.91 -26.47 -6.12
C THR A 480 6.46 -26.80 -5.81
N LYS A 481 5.68 -27.18 -6.81
CA LYS A 481 4.27 -27.56 -6.66
C LYS A 481 3.52 -26.62 -5.72
N LEU A 482 3.72 -25.30 -5.91
CA LEU A 482 3.08 -24.29 -5.08
C LEU A 482 1.57 -24.42 -5.11
N VAL A 483 0.96 -24.51 -3.93
CA VAL A 483 -0.50 -24.45 -3.73
C VAL A 483 -0.81 -23.21 -2.91
N GLU A 484 -1.63 -22.32 -3.46
CA GLU A 484 -2.09 -21.11 -2.78
C GLU A 484 -3.50 -21.35 -2.23
N TYR A 485 -3.71 -21.01 -0.95
CA TYR A 485 -4.96 -21.18 -0.21
C TYR A 485 -5.68 -19.85 -0.06
N ASP A 486 -7.00 -19.86 -0.04
CA ASP A 486 -7.82 -18.62 -0.01
C ASP A 486 -8.10 -18.09 1.39
N PHE A 487 -7.50 -18.66 2.45
CA PHE A 487 -7.64 -18.09 3.78
C PHE A 487 -6.59 -17.02 4.08
N GLN A 488 -7.01 -15.99 4.77
CA GLN A 488 -6.15 -14.89 5.18
C GLN A 488 -5.48 -15.18 6.52
N THR A 489 -4.25 -14.70 6.72
CA THR A 489 -3.53 -14.81 8.01
C THR A 489 -4.35 -14.22 9.16
N ARG A 490 -4.95 -13.03 8.97
CA ARG A 490 -5.80 -12.38 9.99
C ARG A 490 -6.97 -13.27 10.41
N GLN A 491 -7.68 -13.86 9.46
CA GLN A 491 -8.80 -14.75 9.76
C GLN A 491 -8.34 -16.00 10.49
N ALA A 492 -7.20 -16.58 10.11
CA ALA A 492 -6.62 -17.73 10.81
C ALA A 492 -6.32 -17.40 12.29
N VAL A 493 -5.77 -16.24 12.57
CA VAL A 493 -5.48 -15.79 13.95
C VAL A 493 -6.77 -15.55 14.74
N ILE A 494 -7.77 -14.90 14.16
CA ILE A 494 -9.08 -14.70 14.79
C ILE A 494 -9.72 -16.04 15.16
N ASP A 495 -9.74 -16.99 14.22
CA ASP A 495 -10.35 -18.30 14.43
C ASP A 495 -9.57 -19.13 15.45
N PHE A 496 -8.26 -19.04 15.46
CA PHE A 496 -7.40 -19.69 16.45
C PHE A 496 -7.71 -19.19 17.86
N VAL A 497 -7.73 -17.86 18.07
CA VAL A 497 -8.02 -17.25 19.38
C VAL A 497 -9.43 -17.61 19.83
N ARG A 498 -10.43 -17.55 18.93
CA ARG A 498 -11.82 -17.90 19.21
C ARG A 498 -11.97 -19.35 19.65
N ARG A 499 -11.31 -20.29 18.99
CA ARG A 499 -11.37 -21.73 19.33
C ARG A 499 -10.68 -22.04 20.66
N ARG A 500 -9.58 -21.37 20.96
CA ARG A 500 -8.85 -21.56 22.23
C ARG A 500 -9.56 -20.92 23.42
N GLY A 501 -10.29 -19.84 23.19
CA GLY A 501 -10.90 -19.04 24.26
C GLY A 501 -9.86 -18.29 25.10
N LYS A 502 -8.78 -18.98 25.50
CA LYS A 502 -7.63 -18.41 26.21
C LYS A 502 -6.34 -18.73 25.47
N ILE A 503 -5.49 -17.69 25.34
CA ILE A 503 -4.16 -17.80 24.72
C ILE A 503 -3.10 -17.39 25.74
N THR A 504 -2.00 -18.15 25.78
CA THR A 504 -0.87 -17.90 26.68
C THR A 504 0.37 -17.53 25.86
N PRO A 505 1.09 -16.45 26.21
CA PRO A 505 2.29 -16.07 25.50
C PRO A 505 3.37 -17.14 25.65
N THR A 506 3.95 -17.53 24.52
CA THR A 506 5.07 -18.48 24.44
C THR A 506 6.14 -17.96 23.50
N VAL A 507 7.39 -18.39 23.71
CA VAL A 507 8.52 -18.22 22.80
C VAL A 507 9.23 -19.56 22.71
N LYS A 508 9.31 -20.13 21.50
CA LYS A 508 9.78 -21.50 21.27
C LYS A 508 11.23 -21.59 20.78
N ASP A 509 11.88 -20.43 20.60
CA ASP A 509 13.29 -20.30 20.15
C ASP A 509 13.57 -21.03 18.82
N TRP A 510 12.76 -20.72 17.80
CA TRP A 510 12.92 -21.31 16.46
C TRP A 510 14.18 -20.83 15.74
N TRP A 511 14.62 -19.58 16.00
CA TRP A 511 15.84 -19.03 15.43
C TRP A 511 16.68 -18.28 16.45
N ARG A 512 17.96 -18.15 16.13
CA ARG A 512 18.89 -17.31 16.88
C ARG A 512 19.97 -16.74 15.95
N ALA A 513 20.39 -15.51 16.25
CA ALA A 513 21.59 -14.95 15.63
C ALA A 513 22.84 -15.38 16.39
N GLU A 514 23.93 -15.66 15.65
CA GLU A 514 25.25 -15.85 16.28
C GLU A 514 25.66 -14.58 17.03
N ARG A 515 26.01 -14.72 18.30
CA ARG A 515 26.63 -13.63 19.03
C ARG A 515 28.03 -13.39 18.44
N ARG A 516 28.39 -12.15 18.11
CA ARG A 516 29.76 -11.78 17.82
C ARG A 516 30.63 -12.36 18.94
N LYS A 517 31.61 -13.20 18.61
CA LYS A 517 32.75 -13.46 19.51
C LYS A 517 33.43 -12.11 19.71
N GLY A 518 33.19 -11.47 20.86
CA GLY A 518 33.77 -10.19 21.19
C GLY A 518 35.28 -10.31 21.12
N THR A 519 35.90 -9.50 20.27
CA THR A 519 37.28 -9.06 20.54
C THR A 519 37.22 -8.40 21.91
N ALA A 520 37.88 -9.02 22.90
CA ALA A 520 38.08 -8.41 24.19
C ALA A 520 38.84 -7.08 23.97
N GLY A 521 38.09 -6.00 23.90
CA GLY A 521 38.55 -4.64 23.72
C GLY A 521 38.35 -3.88 25.02
N ASN A 522 39.48 -3.55 25.65
CA ASN A 522 39.64 -2.75 26.84
C ASN A 522 38.57 -1.65 27.02
N GLY A 523 37.94 -1.70 28.18
CA GLY A 523 37.06 -0.64 28.64
C GLY A 523 37.73 0.73 28.70
N LYS A 524 37.19 1.68 27.98
CA LYS A 524 37.19 3.10 28.35
C LYS A 524 35.80 3.66 28.09
N SER A 525 35.11 3.88 29.20
CA SER A 525 33.86 4.62 29.20
C SER A 525 34.07 6.01 28.57
N LYS A 526 33.39 6.30 27.48
CA LYS A 526 33.14 7.67 27.06
C LYS A 526 31.71 8.05 27.49
N LYS A 527 31.67 9.06 28.36
CA LYS A 527 30.45 9.76 28.75
C LYS A 527 29.72 10.25 27.49
N ALA A 528 28.42 10.03 27.49
CA ALA A 528 27.52 10.63 26.54
C ALA A 528 27.48 12.14 26.79
N GLU A 529 27.87 12.95 25.80
CA GLU A 529 27.48 14.35 25.68
C GLU A 529 26.18 14.40 24.87
N ALA A 530 25.19 15.01 25.50
CA ALA A 530 23.95 15.40 24.86
C ALA A 530 24.24 16.53 23.87
N VAL A 531 23.81 16.37 22.64
CA VAL A 531 23.64 17.48 21.70
C VAL A 531 22.16 17.45 21.31
N GLY A 532 21.45 18.53 21.78
CA GLY A 532 20.17 18.90 21.22
C GLY A 532 20.38 19.62 19.88
N ASP A 533 19.44 19.44 19.06
CA ASP A 533 18.67 20.29 18.14
C ASP A 533 18.03 19.41 17.06
#